data_534c1881d37ffdcf4c79489c2c5a0f8b
#
_entry.id   534c1881d37ffdcf4c79489c2c5a0f8b
#
_cell.length_a   1.000
_cell.length_b   1.000
_cell.length_c   1.000
_cell.angle_alpha   90.00
_cell.angle_beta   90.00
_cell.angle_gamma   90.00
#
_symmetry.space_group_name_H-M   'P 1'
#
loop_
_entity.id
_entity.type
_entity.pdbx_description
1 polymer ?
#
loop_
_entity_poly.entity_id
_entity_poly.type
_entity_poly.pdbx_seq_one_letter_code
_entity_poly.pdbx_strand_id
1 'polypeptide(L)'
;MKNYRFKRIFVIVADSMGSGYLPDADKFGDKGSNTLVHIGEKMPNGLNVPVMNAMGMGDLDPIRGTSKVNHPQSFITKAHEVSNGKDTMTGHWEIMGINTVTPFKTFTDTGFPKELIDELEKRTGHKVIGNKAASGTEILVELGEEQCRDNSLIVYTSSDSVLQIAAHEEVTGLEELYRCCEIAREICMKPEWMVGRIIARPYVGTDKTNFKRVTGHRHDLALKPSAPTVMNVLQDNGFMTSCVGKIGDIFDMYGVVKTQKTVSNEDGMDKTIDEAKNHDFTGLCFVNLVEFDSEYGHRRNPIGYGECIERFDKRVGELLPFLKDDDLLIITADHGNDPTWTGTDHTREKIPLIIYNKAFKNGGLLPERTSFADIGATILKNFGIAKPEHLLGKPIEELFD
;
A
#
# COMPACT_ATOMS: atom_id res chain seq x y z
N MET A 1 -32.03 5.24 14.74
CA MET A 1 -30.89 4.33 14.99
C MET A 1 -30.26 4.05 13.65
N LYS A 2 -28.93 4.26 13.49
CA LYS A 2 -28.25 3.90 12.26
C LYS A 2 -28.26 2.37 12.17
N ASN A 3 -28.83 1.84 11.10
CA ASN A 3 -29.02 0.40 10.92
C ASN A 3 -27.82 -0.11 10.11
N TYR A 4 -26.80 -0.64 10.77
CA TYR A 4 -25.64 -1.31 10.15
C TYR A 4 -25.57 -2.76 10.66
N ARG A 5 -25.06 -3.69 9.82
CA ARG A 5 -24.83 -5.09 10.20
C ARG A 5 -23.54 -5.22 11.00
N PHE A 6 -22.48 -4.55 10.55
CA PHE A 6 -21.18 -4.57 11.20
C PHE A 6 -20.88 -3.19 11.81
N LYS A 7 -20.60 -3.15 13.12
CA LYS A 7 -20.27 -1.92 13.84
C LYS A 7 -18.88 -1.44 13.48
N ARG A 8 -17.89 -2.35 13.45
CA ARG A 8 -16.52 -2.08 13.10
C ARG A 8 -16.12 -2.94 11.91
N ILE A 9 -15.45 -2.33 10.94
CA ILE A 9 -14.90 -3.05 9.80
C ILE A 9 -13.39 -2.86 9.84
N PHE A 10 -12.66 -3.97 9.88
CA PHE A 10 -11.20 -4.02 9.81
C PHE A 10 -10.80 -4.45 8.41
N VAL A 11 -10.08 -3.60 7.67
CA VAL A 11 -9.49 -3.93 6.38
C VAL A 11 -7.98 -3.94 6.55
N ILE A 12 -7.37 -5.13 6.43
CA ILE A 12 -5.93 -5.32 6.55
C ILE A 12 -5.37 -5.60 5.16
N VAL A 13 -4.55 -4.67 4.66
CA VAL A 13 -3.81 -4.82 3.43
C VAL A 13 -2.43 -5.40 3.75
N ALA A 14 -2.21 -6.66 3.36
CA ALA A 14 -0.88 -7.25 3.28
C ALA A 14 -0.27 -6.78 1.95
N ASP A 15 0.52 -5.70 2.01
CA ASP A 15 1.04 -4.97 0.86
C ASP A 15 1.69 -5.92 -0.15
N SER A 16 1.22 -5.88 -1.39
CA SER A 16 1.69 -6.71 -2.51
C SER A 16 1.36 -8.21 -2.48
N MET A 17 0.51 -8.70 -1.60
CA MET A 17 0.16 -10.14 -1.52
C MET A 17 -0.84 -10.54 -2.63
N GLY A 18 -0.43 -10.45 -3.90
CA GLY A 18 -1.25 -10.77 -5.07
C GLY A 18 -1.60 -12.26 -5.20
N SER A 19 -2.63 -12.57 -6.01
CA SER A 19 -3.20 -13.91 -6.21
C SER A 19 -3.57 -14.15 -7.67
N GLY A 20 -2.54 -14.24 -8.52
CA GLY A 20 -2.64 -14.55 -9.94
C GLY A 20 -2.85 -13.31 -10.84
N TYR A 21 -2.19 -13.35 -11.98
CA TYR A 21 -2.15 -12.23 -12.91
C TYR A 21 -3.54 -11.81 -13.44
N LEU A 22 -3.69 -10.51 -13.68
CA LEU A 22 -4.89 -9.94 -14.30
C LEU A 22 -4.95 -10.22 -15.81
N PRO A 23 -6.14 -10.19 -16.44
CA PRO A 23 -6.29 -10.43 -17.88
C PRO A 23 -5.45 -9.49 -18.76
N ASP A 24 -5.12 -8.30 -18.28
CA ASP A 24 -4.32 -7.29 -18.98
C ASP A 24 -2.84 -7.26 -18.55
N ALA A 25 -2.40 -8.23 -17.77
CA ALA A 25 -1.03 -8.31 -17.25
C ALA A 25 0.05 -8.39 -18.35
N ASP A 26 -0.31 -8.84 -19.55
CA ASP A 26 0.59 -8.85 -20.71
C ASP A 26 1.05 -7.43 -21.12
N LYS A 27 0.20 -6.41 -20.90
CA LYS A 27 0.56 -4.99 -21.15
C LYS A 27 1.62 -4.47 -20.19
N PHE A 28 1.76 -5.12 -19.05
CA PHE A 28 2.73 -4.78 -18.00
C PHE A 28 3.95 -5.72 -17.97
N GLY A 29 3.97 -6.74 -18.85
CA GLY A 29 5.00 -7.78 -18.84
C GLY A 29 4.86 -8.81 -17.72
N ASP A 30 3.70 -8.86 -17.07
CA ASP A 30 3.46 -9.61 -15.84
C ASP A 30 2.60 -10.88 -16.05
N LYS A 31 2.35 -11.26 -17.30
CA LYS A 31 1.55 -12.45 -17.61
C LYS A 31 2.23 -13.72 -17.13
N GLY A 32 1.59 -14.36 -16.18
CA GLY A 32 2.08 -15.57 -15.51
C GLY A 32 2.52 -15.34 -14.07
N SER A 33 2.57 -14.09 -13.59
CA SER A 33 2.85 -13.81 -12.18
C SER A 33 1.75 -14.38 -11.26
N ASN A 34 2.15 -14.84 -10.10
CA ASN A 34 1.25 -15.25 -9.01
C ASN A 34 2.04 -15.26 -7.70
N THR A 35 1.99 -14.16 -7.01
CA THR A 35 2.77 -13.93 -5.79
C THR A 35 2.59 -15.06 -4.76
N LEU A 36 1.34 -15.38 -4.39
CA LEU A 36 1.07 -16.40 -3.37
C LEU A 36 1.46 -17.80 -3.79
N VAL A 37 1.18 -18.20 -5.03
CA VAL A 37 1.51 -19.55 -5.52
C VAL A 37 3.00 -19.74 -5.60
N HIS A 38 3.71 -18.80 -6.21
CA HIS A 38 5.14 -18.92 -6.42
C HIS A 38 5.93 -18.86 -5.11
N ILE A 39 5.46 -18.05 -4.12
CA ILE A 39 6.03 -18.09 -2.76
C ILE A 39 5.82 -19.47 -2.14
N GLY A 40 4.59 -20.04 -2.21
CA GLY A 40 4.31 -21.37 -1.68
C GLY A 40 5.18 -22.45 -2.31
N GLU A 41 5.48 -22.35 -3.61
CA GLU A 41 6.38 -23.28 -4.32
C GLU A 41 7.84 -23.16 -3.83
N LYS A 42 8.30 -21.94 -3.49
CA LYS A 42 9.67 -21.72 -3.00
C LYS A 42 9.86 -22.10 -1.54
N MET A 43 8.82 -22.07 -0.72
CA MET A 43 8.90 -22.51 0.68
C MET A 43 9.22 -24.00 0.75
N PRO A 44 10.17 -24.44 1.60
CA PRO A 44 10.62 -25.84 1.65
C PRO A 44 9.48 -26.85 1.82
N ASN A 45 8.50 -26.55 2.67
CA ASN A 45 7.35 -27.38 2.98
C ASN A 45 6.01 -26.80 2.49
N GLY A 46 6.04 -25.77 1.63
CA GLY A 46 4.89 -24.92 1.35
C GLY A 46 4.62 -23.92 2.45
N LEU A 47 3.62 -23.05 2.27
CA LEU A 47 3.23 -22.06 3.28
C LEU A 47 2.51 -22.71 4.47
N ASN A 48 2.97 -22.43 5.68
CA ASN A 48 2.33 -22.89 6.92
C ASN A 48 1.44 -21.77 7.48
N VAL A 49 0.20 -21.71 7.04
CA VAL A 49 -0.78 -20.65 7.35
C VAL A 49 -2.09 -21.24 7.88
N PRO A 50 -2.05 -21.94 9.04
CA PRO A 50 -3.20 -22.68 9.55
C PRO A 50 -4.44 -21.83 9.80
N VAL A 51 -4.28 -20.56 10.21
CA VAL A 51 -5.39 -19.66 10.52
C VAL A 51 -6.09 -19.21 9.23
N MET A 52 -5.35 -18.63 8.27
CA MET A 52 -5.92 -18.21 6.99
C MET A 52 -6.39 -19.42 6.15
N ASN A 53 -5.72 -20.57 6.27
CA ASN A 53 -6.21 -21.80 5.64
C ASN A 53 -7.57 -22.24 6.22
N ALA A 54 -7.75 -22.17 7.55
CA ALA A 54 -9.03 -22.43 8.18
C ALA A 54 -10.12 -21.41 7.79
N MET A 55 -9.72 -20.20 7.36
CA MET A 55 -10.61 -19.19 6.79
C MET A 55 -10.87 -19.40 5.29
N GLY A 56 -10.28 -20.40 4.65
CA GLY A 56 -10.52 -20.77 3.25
C GLY A 56 -9.47 -20.30 2.24
N MET A 57 -8.29 -19.85 2.68
CA MET A 57 -7.24 -19.36 1.78
C MET A 57 -6.89 -20.38 0.67
N GLY A 58 -7.03 -21.69 0.96
CA GLY A 58 -6.80 -22.76 -0.03
C GLY A 58 -7.82 -22.81 -1.18
N ASP A 59 -8.87 -21.99 -1.15
CA ASP A 59 -9.81 -21.84 -2.26
C ASP A 59 -9.42 -20.72 -3.25
N LEU A 60 -8.46 -19.87 -2.90
CA LEU A 60 -7.97 -18.79 -3.79
C LEU A 60 -7.24 -19.36 -5.02
N ASP A 61 -6.21 -20.14 -4.77
CA ASP A 61 -5.31 -20.75 -5.75
C ASP A 61 -4.71 -22.03 -5.17
N PRO A 62 -4.11 -22.92 -5.99
CA PRO A 62 -3.41 -24.11 -5.50
C PRO A 62 -2.07 -23.76 -4.83
N ILE A 63 -2.14 -23.01 -3.73
CA ILE A 63 -0.97 -22.58 -2.96
C ILE A 63 -0.40 -23.79 -2.21
N ARG A 64 0.86 -24.14 -2.46
CA ARG A 64 1.50 -25.28 -1.76
C ARG A 64 1.57 -25.01 -0.26
N GLY A 65 1.09 -25.96 0.54
CA GLY A 65 0.98 -25.86 2.00
C GLY A 65 -0.44 -25.54 2.49
N THR A 66 -1.34 -25.11 1.60
CA THR A 66 -2.75 -24.91 1.91
C THR A 66 -3.62 -26.05 1.38
N SER A 67 -4.84 -26.12 1.83
CA SER A 67 -5.84 -27.12 1.38
C SER A 67 -7.24 -26.53 1.42
N LYS A 68 -8.13 -27.04 0.60
CA LYS A 68 -9.55 -26.68 0.65
C LYS A 68 -10.16 -27.24 1.91
N VAL A 69 -10.84 -26.37 2.66
CA VAL A 69 -11.50 -26.71 3.92
C VAL A 69 -12.91 -26.11 3.95
N ASN A 70 -13.78 -26.64 4.82
CA ASN A 70 -15.05 -25.98 5.09
C ASN A 70 -14.83 -24.75 5.99
N HIS A 71 -15.26 -23.58 5.53
CA HIS A 71 -15.04 -22.31 6.21
C HIS A 71 -16.33 -21.45 6.33
N PRO A 72 -17.33 -21.92 7.09
CA PRO A 72 -18.65 -21.27 7.17
C PRO A 72 -18.61 -19.85 7.74
N GLN A 73 -17.53 -19.46 8.42
CA GLN A 73 -17.35 -18.12 8.99
C GLN A 73 -16.61 -17.15 8.07
N SER A 74 -16.28 -17.58 6.84
CA SER A 74 -15.52 -16.76 5.90
C SER A 74 -16.08 -16.87 4.49
N PHE A 75 -16.10 -15.75 3.78
CA PHE A 75 -16.26 -15.72 2.33
C PHE A 75 -14.91 -15.45 1.68
N ILE A 76 -14.62 -16.18 0.61
CA ILE A 76 -13.36 -16.10 -0.12
C ILE A 76 -13.63 -15.71 -1.56
N THR A 77 -12.86 -14.78 -2.08
CA THR A 77 -12.86 -14.42 -3.51
C THR A 77 -11.57 -13.71 -3.88
N LYS A 78 -11.43 -13.35 -5.15
CA LYS A 78 -10.41 -12.44 -5.67
C LYS A 78 -11.07 -11.24 -6.32
N ALA A 79 -10.38 -10.09 -6.31
CA ALA A 79 -10.82 -8.90 -6.99
C ALA A 79 -9.84 -8.50 -8.09
N HIS A 80 -10.40 -7.95 -9.18
CA HIS A 80 -9.65 -7.39 -10.29
C HIS A 80 -9.40 -5.90 -10.04
N GLU A 81 -8.33 -5.37 -10.61
CA GLU A 81 -8.06 -3.93 -10.63
C GLU A 81 -8.58 -3.31 -11.92
N VAL A 82 -9.34 -2.22 -11.79
CA VAL A 82 -9.86 -1.43 -12.93
C VAL A 82 -8.88 -0.31 -13.29
N SER A 83 -8.19 0.23 -12.29
CA SER A 83 -7.23 1.31 -12.45
C SER A 83 -6.04 0.90 -13.32
N ASN A 84 -5.47 1.85 -14.06
CA ASN A 84 -4.33 1.63 -14.96
C ASN A 84 -2.99 1.76 -14.23
N GLY A 85 -2.80 1.03 -13.14
CA GLY A 85 -1.57 1.02 -12.37
C GLY A 85 -1.32 -0.33 -11.73
N LYS A 86 -0.23 -0.47 -11.02
CA LYS A 86 0.10 -1.65 -10.20
C LYS A 86 0.92 -1.23 -8.98
N ASP A 87 0.72 0.01 -8.54
CA ASP A 87 1.44 0.60 -7.42
C ASP A 87 0.54 0.76 -6.19
N THR A 88 1.17 0.87 -5.03
CA THR A 88 0.51 0.97 -3.72
C THR A 88 -0.56 2.05 -3.66
N MET A 89 -0.29 3.25 -4.23
CA MET A 89 -1.29 4.33 -4.19
C MET A 89 -2.51 3.99 -5.03
N THR A 90 -2.30 3.50 -6.25
CA THR A 90 -3.36 3.12 -7.17
C THR A 90 -4.27 2.05 -6.55
N GLY A 91 -3.69 0.97 -6.02
CA GLY A 91 -4.45 -0.11 -5.41
C GLY A 91 -5.25 0.33 -4.18
N HIS A 92 -4.62 1.05 -3.25
CA HIS A 92 -5.31 1.58 -2.07
C HIS A 92 -6.42 2.58 -2.42
N TRP A 93 -6.17 3.45 -3.39
CA TRP A 93 -7.20 4.40 -3.84
C TRP A 93 -8.38 3.69 -4.48
N GLU A 94 -8.14 2.62 -5.27
CA GLU A 94 -9.23 1.83 -5.84
C GLU A 94 -10.01 1.07 -4.75
N ILE A 95 -9.37 0.50 -3.75
CA ILE A 95 -10.05 -0.09 -2.58
C ILE A 95 -11.03 0.91 -1.95
N MET A 96 -10.67 2.20 -1.92
CA MET A 96 -11.51 3.28 -1.40
C MET A 96 -12.33 4.00 -2.50
N GLY A 97 -12.50 3.37 -3.66
CA GLY A 97 -13.48 3.75 -4.69
C GLY A 97 -12.95 4.64 -5.82
N ILE A 98 -11.68 5.05 -5.84
CA ILE A 98 -11.12 5.95 -6.85
C ILE A 98 -10.55 5.16 -8.02
N ASN A 99 -10.91 5.55 -9.24
CA ASN A 99 -10.32 5.03 -10.47
C ASN A 99 -9.11 5.87 -10.89
N THR A 100 -7.93 5.29 -10.90
CA THR A 100 -6.72 5.91 -11.43
C THR A 100 -6.59 5.57 -12.92
N VAL A 101 -7.17 6.43 -13.78
CA VAL A 101 -7.16 6.22 -15.24
C VAL A 101 -5.77 6.46 -15.83
N THR A 102 -5.07 7.49 -15.36
CA THR A 102 -3.71 7.82 -15.79
C THR A 102 -2.72 7.28 -14.76
N PRO A 103 -1.92 6.27 -15.11
CA PRO A 103 -0.96 5.69 -14.18
C PRO A 103 0.11 6.69 -13.79
N PHE A 104 0.61 6.58 -12.57
CA PHE A 104 1.76 7.35 -12.12
C PHE A 104 3.00 6.95 -12.92
N LYS A 105 3.86 7.94 -13.19
CA LYS A 105 5.10 7.70 -13.93
C LYS A 105 6.18 7.14 -13.02
N THR A 106 6.95 6.19 -13.53
CA THR A 106 8.20 5.73 -12.95
C THR A 106 9.38 6.15 -13.83
N PHE A 107 10.49 6.48 -13.23
CA PHE A 107 11.69 6.92 -13.93
C PHE A 107 12.91 6.09 -13.53
N THR A 108 12.68 4.84 -13.16
CA THR A 108 13.68 3.91 -12.64
C THR A 108 14.80 3.65 -13.65
N ASP A 109 14.45 3.42 -14.92
CA ASP A 109 15.40 3.03 -15.95
C ASP A 109 16.13 4.21 -16.60
N THR A 110 15.53 5.40 -16.59
CA THR A 110 16.01 6.55 -17.37
C THR A 110 16.48 7.73 -16.53
N GLY A 111 16.10 7.78 -15.24
CA GLY A 111 16.07 9.04 -14.50
C GLY A 111 15.00 9.98 -15.04
N PHE A 112 14.86 11.14 -14.43
CA PHE A 112 13.87 12.15 -14.83
C PHE A 112 14.29 12.84 -16.14
N PRO A 113 13.31 13.23 -16.99
CA PRO A 113 13.59 13.96 -18.23
C PRO A 113 14.34 15.25 -17.96
N LYS A 114 15.19 15.63 -18.92
CA LYS A 114 16.01 16.84 -18.80
C LYS A 114 15.17 18.09 -18.58
N GLU A 115 14.02 18.19 -19.21
CA GLU A 115 13.10 19.32 -19.12
C GLU A 115 12.55 19.47 -17.69
N LEU A 116 12.30 18.37 -16.97
CA LEU A 116 11.89 18.38 -15.56
C LEU A 116 13.05 18.90 -14.69
N ILE A 117 14.25 18.38 -14.92
CA ILE A 117 15.45 18.78 -14.16
C ILE A 117 15.78 20.27 -14.40
N ASP A 118 15.75 20.74 -15.64
CA ASP A 118 15.99 22.14 -15.99
C ASP A 118 14.96 23.08 -15.31
N GLU A 119 13.67 22.69 -15.27
CA GLU A 119 12.62 23.46 -14.61
C GLU A 119 12.81 23.46 -13.09
N LEU A 120 13.23 22.34 -12.50
CA LEU A 120 13.52 22.23 -11.08
C LEU A 120 14.70 23.13 -10.70
N GLU A 121 15.83 23.08 -11.42
CA GLU A 121 16.99 23.94 -11.21
C GLU A 121 16.62 25.43 -11.31
N LYS A 122 15.88 25.79 -12.36
CA LYS A 122 15.44 27.18 -12.60
C LYS A 122 14.58 27.71 -11.45
N ARG A 123 13.63 26.91 -10.94
CA ARG A 123 12.69 27.38 -9.93
C ARG A 123 13.25 27.31 -8.51
N THR A 124 14.12 26.34 -8.22
CA THR A 124 14.76 26.23 -6.91
C THR A 124 15.98 27.12 -6.76
N GLY A 125 16.68 27.39 -7.85
CA GLY A 125 17.97 28.10 -7.86
C GLY A 125 19.15 27.20 -7.48
N HIS A 126 18.92 25.91 -7.29
CA HIS A 126 19.96 24.91 -7.00
C HIS A 126 20.25 24.04 -8.22
N LYS A 127 21.52 23.68 -8.39
CA LYS A 127 21.94 22.66 -9.36
C LYS A 127 21.48 21.29 -8.90
N VAL A 128 21.05 20.44 -9.84
CA VAL A 128 20.69 19.05 -9.59
C VAL A 128 21.85 18.11 -9.92
N ILE A 129 22.14 17.19 -9.03
CA ILE A 129 23.07 16.07 -9.23
C ILE A 129 22.36 14.74 -8.97
N GLY A 130 22.90 13.65 -9.50
CA GLY A 130 22.33 12.31 -9.40
C GLY A 130 21.43 11.96 -10.57
N ASN A 131 20.13 12.20 -10.47
CA ASN A 131 19.11 11.88 -11.47
C ASN A 131 19.15 10.44 -11.99
N LYS A 132 19.11 9.50 -11.06
CA LYS A 132 19.10 8.04 -11.33
C LYS A 132 18.33 7.27 -10.27
N ALA A 133 18.06 6.00 -10.53
CA ALA A 133 17.59 5.07 -9.50
C ALA A 133 18.75 4.73 -8.57
N ALA A 134 18.51 4.84 -7.26
CA ALA A 134 19.51 4.54 -6.25
C ALA A 134 18.92 4.25 -4.88
N SER A 135 19.67 3.50 -4.07
CA SER A 135 19.45 3.42 -2.62
C SER A 135 19.77 4.76 -1.96
N GLY A 136 18.91 5.22 -1.06
CA GLY A 136 19.09 6.49 -0.35
C GLY A 136 20.29 6.53 0.58
N THR A 137 20.94 5.41 0.90
CA THR A 137 22.21 5.34 1.64
C THR A 137 23.40 5.37 0.70
N GLU A 138 23.35 4.61 -0.39
CA GLU A 138 24.43 4.54 -1.37
C GLU A 138 24.63 5.87 -2.08
N ILE A 139 23.55 6.56 -2.47
CA ILE A 139 23.67 7.83 -3.17
C ILE A 139 24.29 8.95 -2.29
N LEU A 140 24.11 8.89 -0.97
CA LEU A 140 24.78 9.82 -0.06
C LEU A 140 26.29 9.56 0.00
N VAL A 141 26.71 8.30 -0.01
CA VAL A 141 28.13 7.93 -0.06
C VAL A 141 28.77 8.43 -1.37
N GLU A 142 28.02 8.35 -2.46
CA GLU A 142 28.50 8.75 -3.79
C GLU A 142 28.54 10.28 -3.97
N LEU A 143 27.47 10.98 -3.60
CA LEU A 143 27.25 12.39 -3.99
C LEU A 143 27.20 13.38 -2.81
N GLY A 144 27.19 12.89 -1.56
CA GLY A 144 27.03 13.76 -0.40
C GLY A 144 28.12 14.82 -0.24
N GLU A 145 29.37 14.49 -0.52
CA GLU A 145 30.49 15.46 -0.48
C GLU A 145 30.38 16.53 -1.57
N GLU A 146 29.95 16.15 -2.78
CA GLU A 146 29.69 17.09 -3.89
C GLU A 146 28.51 18.01 -3.53
N GLN A 147 27.42 17.45 -2.98
CA GLN A 147 26.27 18.21 -2.54
C GLN A 147 26.64 19.25 -1.49
N CYS A 148 27.43 18.89 -0.48
CA CYS A 148 27.87 19.81 0.56
C CYS A 148 28.77 20.91 0.02
N ARG A 149 29.68 20.61 -0.91
CA ARG A 149 30.59 21.57 -1.52
C ARG A 149 29.87 22.61 -2.37
N ASP A 150 28.93 22.15 -3.20
CA ASP A 150 28.30 22.97 -4.25
C ASP A 150 26.90 23.46 -3.86
N ASN A 151 26.38 23.06 -2.70
CA ASN A 151 25.01 23.29 -2.24
C ASN A 151 23.96 22.92 -3.32
N SER A 152 24.18 21.79 -3.99
CA SER A 152 23.28 21.24 -5.00
C SER A 152 22.16 20.41 -4.36
N LEU A 153 21.24 19.88 -5.17
CA LEU A 153 20.22 18.92 -4.73
C LEU A 153 20.55 17.54 -5.29
N ILE A 154 20.61 16.51 -4.45
CA ILE A 154 20.70 15.13 -4.92
C ILE A 154 19.29 14.66 -5.27
N VAL A 155 18.99 14.56 -6.57
CA VAL A 155 17.71 14.04 -7.07
C VAL A 155 17.88 12.60 -7.48
N TYR A 156 17.00 11.72 -7.01
CA TYR A 156 17.03 10.30 -7.35
C TYR A 156 15.63 9.67 -7.25
N THR A 157 15.48 8.47 -7.78
CA THR A 157 14.23 7.69 -7.74
C THR A 157 14.47 6.28 -7.20
N SER A 158 13.43 5.46 -7.17
CA SER A 158 13.46 4.02 -6.89
C SER A 158 12.57 3.29 -7.88
N SER A 159 12.20 2.03 -7.59
CA SER A 159 11.18 1.30 -8.37
C SER A 159 9.78 1.90 -8.27
N ASP A 160 9.50 2.62 -7.19
CA ASP A 160 8.22 3.32 -6.99
C ASP A 160 8.12 4.60 -7.84
N SER A 161 6.88 5.10 -7.98
CA SER A 161 6.62 6.41 -8.59
C SER A 161 6.95 7.55 -7.63
N VAL A 162 8.25 7.82 -7.47
CA VAL A 162 8.76 8.82 -6.51
C VAL A 162 9.88 9.68 -7.11
N LEU A 163 9.89 10.96 -6.74
CA LEU A 163 11.04 11.86 -6.88
C LEU A 163 11.55 12.19 -5.49
N GLN A 164 12.79 11.84 -5.19
CA GLN A 164 13.42 12.05 -3.89
C GLN A 164 14.49 13.13 -4.02
N ILE A 165 14.51 14.06 -3.06
CA ILE A 165 15.51 15.13 -2.99
C ILE A 165 16.24 14.98 -1.65
N ALA A 166 17.55 14.67 -1.72
CA ALA A 166 18.40 14.68 -0.55
C ALA A 166 19.27 15.93 -0.51
N ALA A 167 19.38 16.52 0.68
CA ALA A 167 20.25 17.66 0.96
C ALA A 167 20.69 17.64 2.44
N HIS A 168 21.88 18.20 2.69
CA HIS A 168 22.46 18.28 4.02
C HIS A 168 21.79 19.37 4.85
N GLU A 169 21.36 19.05 6.08
CA GLU A 169 20.58 19.97 6.93
C GLU A 169 21.31 21.26 7.29
N GLU A 170 22.64 21.21 7.48
CA GLU A 170 23.43 22.39 7.85
C GLU A 170 23.92 23.20 6.64
N VAL A 171 23.95 22.60 5.44
CA VAL A 171 24.44 23.26 4.23
C VAL A 171 23.28 23.90 3.46
N THR A 172 22.25 23.13 3.15
CA THR A 172 21.07 23.59 2.41
C THR A 172 20.03 24.19 3.37
N GLY A 173 19.87 23.59 4.54
CA GLY A 173 18.81 23.93 5.48
C GLY A 173 17.54 23.12 5.24
N LEU A 174 16.88 22.76 6.34
CA LEU A 174 15.69 21.91 6.29
C LEU A 174 14.50 22.60 5.61
N GLU A 175 14.27 23.87 5.92
CA GLU A 175 13.21 24.68 5.32
C GLU A 175 13.40 24.84 3.81
N GLU A 176 14.65 25.05 3.36
CA GLU A 176 14.97 25.17 1.95
C GLU A 176 14.77 23.85 1.22
N LEU A 177 15.17 22.72 1.81
CA LEU A 177 14.88 21.39 1.25
C LEU A 177 13.37 21.18 1.08
N TYR A 178 12.56 21.55 2.07
CA TYR A 178 11.10 21.42 1.97
C TYR A 178 10.53 22.33 0.89
N ARG A 179 10.98 23.58 0.79
CA ARG A 179 10.60 24.50 -0.30
C ARG A 179 10.92 23.91 -1.68
N CYS A 180 12.09 23.30 -1.84
CA CYS A 180 12.46 22.64 -3.09
C CYS A 180 11.56 21.45 -3.41
N CYS A 181 11.14 20.69 -2.40
CA CYS A 181 10.20 19.57 -2.57
C CYS A 181 8.79 20.06 -2.95
N GLU A 182 8.31 21.16 -2.39
CA GLU A 182 7.04 21.80 -2.78
C GLU A 182 7.07 22.24 -4.25
N ILE A 183 8.16 22.88 -4.69
CA ILE A 183 8.38 23.24 -6.10
C ILE A 183 8.37 21.99 -6.98
N ALA A 184 9.08 20.93 -6.58
CA ALA A 184 9.09 19.66 -7.31
C ALA A 184 7.67 19.06 -7.40
N ARG A 185 6.85 19.14 -6.32
CA ARG A 185 5.46 18.69 -6.35
C ARG A 185 4.62 19.44 -7.38
N GLU A 186 4.76 20.76 -7.44
CA GLU A 186 4.05 21.57 -8.44
C GLU A 186 4.48 21.22 -9.87
N ILE A 187 5.78 21.06 -10.14
CA ILE A 187 6.33 20.67 -11.44
C ILE A 187 5.78 19.30 -11.85
N CYS A 188 5.78 18.34 -10.92
CA CYS A 188 5.32 16.98 -11.15
C CYS A 188 3.79 16.81 -11.12
N MET A 189 3.02 17.89 -11.18
CA MET A 189 1.57 17.83 -11.46
C MET A 189 1.26 17.71 -12.95
N LYS A 190 2.24 17.92 -13.83
CA LYS A 190 2.06 17.68 -15.28
C LYS A 190 1.91 16.18 -15.55
N PRO A 191 0.93 15.75 -16.38
CA PRO A 191 0.67 14.33 -16.63
C PRO A 191 1.89 13.53 -17.11
N GLU A 192 2.76 14.14 -17.90
CA GLU A 192 3.99 13.52 -18.41
C GLU A 192 5.06 13.32 -17.34
N TRP A 193 4.97 14.01 -16.20
CA TRP A 193 5.94 13.98 -15.10
C TRP A 193 5.32 13.57 -13.77
N MET A 194 4.04 13.18 -13.76
CA MET A 194 3.28 12.95 -12.55
C MET A 194 3.77 11.71 -11.80
N VAL A 195 4.53 11.95 -10.74
CA VAL A 195 4.91 10.93 -9.77
C VAL A 195 3.98 10.95 -8.56
N GLY A 196 3.78 9.80 -7.94
CA GLY A 196 2.91 9.66 -6.78
C GLY A 196 3.38 10.45 -5.56
N ARG A 197 4.69 10.51 -5.31
CA ARG A 197 5.26 11.19 -4.13
C ARG A 197 6.51 11.99 -4.49
N ILE A 198 6.65 13.15 -3.81
CA ILE A 198 7.93 13.86 -3.69
C ILE A 198 8.41 13.64 -2.26
N ILE A 199 9.67 13.30 -2.05
CA ILE A 199 10.18 12.95 -0.73
C ILE A 199 11.41 13.79 -0.39
N ALA A 200 11.31 14.58 0.68
CA ALA A 200 12.47 15.23 1.28
C ALA A 200 13.29 14.20 2.09
N ARG A 201 14.57 14.12 1.80
CA ARG A 201 15.54 13.20 2.42
C ARG A 201 16.70 13.96 3.06
N PRO A 202 16.46 14.64 4.19
CA PRO A 202 17.53 15.34 4.90
C PRO A 202 18.57 14.36 5.45
N TYR A 203 19.82 14.81 5.46
CA TYR A 203 20.93 14.05 6.03
C TYR A 203 21.93 14.95 6.75
N VAL A 204 22.74 14.36 7.60
CA VAL A 204 23.83 14.98 8.35
C VAL A 204 25.10 14.16 8.23
N GLY A 205 26.23 14.73 8.64
CA GLY A 205 27.56 14.11 8.61
C GLY A 205 28.59 15.04 7.99
N THR A 206 29.85 14.65 7.97
CA THR A 206 30.96 15.48 7.46
C THR A 206 31.59 14.95 6.19
N ASP A 207 31.45 13.65 5.94
CA ASP A 207 32.03 12.96 4.81
C ASP A 207 31.30 11.63 4.50
N LYS A 208 31.68 10.99 3.40
CA LYS A 208 31.09 9.74 2.90
C LYS A 208 31.11 8.56 3.90
N THR A 209 31.94 8.60 4.94
CA THR A 209 32.03 7.52 5.94
C THR A 209 30.99 7.64 7.04
N ASN A 210 30.41 8.82 7.22
CA ASN A 210 29.49 9.11 8.33
C ASN A 210 28.19 9.82 7.93
N PHE A 211 27.92 10.02 6.62
CA PHE A 211 26.64 10.55 6.21
C PHE A 211 25.48 9.64 6.67
N LYS A 212 24.50 10.27 7.33
CA LYS A 212 23.35 9.58 7.90
C LYS A 212 22.06 10.33 7.62
N ARG A 213 21.06 9.61 7.10
CA ARG A 213 19.71 10.18 6.92
C ARG A 213 19.08 10.53 8.26
N VAL A 214 18.42 11.68 8.33
CA VAL A 214 17.62 12.11 9.47
C VAL A 214 16.17 11.72 9.22
N THR A 215 15.82 10.50 9.62
CA THR A 215 14.49 9.92 9.34
C THR A 215 13.35 10.68 10.01
N GLY A 216 13.60 11.33 11.14
CA GLY A 216 12.61 12.16 11.84
C GLY A 216 12.22 13.45 11.10
N HIS A 217 13.08 13.92 10.18
CA HIS A 217 12.86 15.10 9.35
C HIS A 217 12.52 14.76 7.89
N ARG A 218 12.32 13.47 7.60
CA ARG A 218 11.76 13.06 6.31
C ARG A 218 10.37 13.66 6.14
N HIS A 219 10.09 14.23 4.97
CA HIS A 219 8.79 14.76 4.63
C HIS A 219 8.34 14.26 3.26
N ASP A 220 7.16 13.64 3.21
CA ASP A 220 6.58 13.09 1.98
C ASP A 220 5.42 13.99 1.55
N LEU A 221 5.49 14.48 0.31
CA LEU A 221 4.42 15.22 -0.36
C LEU A 221 3.72 14.26 -1.33
N ALA A 222 2.73 13.54 -0.85
CA ALA A 222 1.92 12.64 -1.66
C ALA A 222 0.91 13.41 -2.52
N LEU A 223 0.45 12.78 -3.59
CA LEU A 223 -0.75 13.23 -4.28
C LEU A 223 -1.98 12.86 -3.44
N LYS A 224 -2.93 13.77 -3.36
CA LYS A 224 -4.26 13.46 -2.86
C LYS A 224 -5.04 12.65 -3.90
N PRO A 225 -5.93 11.77 -3.47
CA PRO A 225 -6.92 11.17 -4.36
C PRO A 225 -7.66 12.26 -5.16
N SER A 226 -7.95 11.97 -6.43
CA SER A 226 -8.54 12.93 -7.38
C SER A 226 -9.95 13.40 -7.01
N ALA A 227 -10.61 12.69 -6.08
CA ALA A 227 -11.94 13.00 -5.57
C ALA A 227 -12.10 12.46 -4.14
N PRO A 228 -13.16 12.85 -3.40
CA PRO A 228 -13.48 12.28 -2.11
C PRO A 228 -13.63 10.76 -2.17
N THR A 229 -12.92 10.06 -1.29
CA THR A 229 -12.91 8.60 -1.19
C THR A 229 -14.02 8.09 -0.28
N VAL A 230 -14.16 6.77 -0.17
CA VAL A 230 -15.02 6.13 0.84
C VAL A 230 -14.70 6.64 2.25
N MET A 231 -13.42 6.86 2.60
CA MET A 231 -13.05 7.38 3.91
C MET A 231 -13.60 8.79 4.16
N ASN A 232 -13.57 9.68 3.15
CA ASN A 232 -14.17 11.00 3.27
C ASN A 232 -15.67 10.91 3.48
N VAL A 233 -16.33 10.05 2.72
CA VAL A 233 -17.79 9.84 2.84
C VAL A 233 -18.16 9.30 4.22
N LEU A 234 -17.35 8.39 4.79
CA LEU A 234 -17.53 7.91 6.17
C LEU A 234 -17.37 9.04 7.18
N GLN A 235 -16.30 9.83 7.08
CA GLN A 235 -16.01 10.97 7.95
C GLN A 235 -17.14 12.00 7.92
N ASP A 236 -17.62 12.36 6.72
CA ASP A 236 -18.72 13.34 6.54
C ASP A 236 -20.03 12.84 7.15
N ASN A 237 -20.20 11.52 7.28
CA ASN A 237 -21.35 10.90 7.93
C ASN A 237 -21.12 10.57 9.43
N GLY A 238 -20.01 11.03 9.99
CA GLY A 238 -19.69 10.92 11.42
C GLY A 238 -19.23 9.52 11.86
N PHE A 239 -18.71 8.70 10.92
CA PHE A 239 -18.06 7.43 11.20
C PHE A 239 -16.57 7.60 11.42
N MET A 240 -15.99 6.73 12.26
CA MET A 240 -14.54 6.69 12.48
C MET A 240 -13.84 6.14 11.23
N THR A 241 -12.70 6.74 10.90
CA THR A 241 -11.69 6.19 10.00
C THR A 241 -10.36 6.15 10.74
N SER A 242 -10.08 5.02 11.41
CA SER A 242 -8.81 4.76 12.09
C SER A 242 -7.85 4.09 11.12
N CYS A 243 -6.67 4.65 10.94
CA CYS A 243 -5.69 4.19 9.98
C CYS A 243 -4.40 3.74 10.68
N VAL A 244 -3.89 2.58 10.31
CA VAL A 244 -2.66 2.00 10.85
C VAL A 244 -1.65 1.81 9.72
N GLY A 245 -0.40 2.13 9.96
CA GLY A 245 0.66 2.05 8.96
C GLY A 245 0.71 3.27 8.03
N LYS A 246 0.96 3.04 6.75
CA LYS A 246 1.14 4.12 5.76
C LYS A 246 -0.16 4.69 5.19
N ILE A 247 -1.34 4.28 5.65
CA ILE A 247 -2.61 4.75 5.09
C ILE A 247 -2.70 6.29 5.09
N GLY A 248 -2.32 6.92 6.20
CA GLY A 248 -2.30 8.39 6.28
C GLY A 248 -1.43 9.04 5.20
N ASP A 249 -0.27 8.47 4.96
CA ASP A 249 0.68 8.96 3.93
C ASP A 249 0.17 8.66 2.50
N ILE A 250 -0.44 7.49 2.25
CA ILE A 250 -0.99 7.07 0.95
C ILE A 250 -2.15 7.98 0.51
N PHE A 251 -2.96 8.43 1.46
CA PHE A 251 -4.11 9.30 1.20
C PHE A 251 -3.85 10.78 1.49
N ASP A 252 -2.61 11.18 1.83
CA ASP A 252 -2.27 12.53 2.26
C ASP A 252 -3.24 13.05 3.34
N MET A 253 -3.53 12.20 4.32
CA MET A 253 -4.49 12.42 5.42
C MET A 253 -5.94 12.69 4.98
N TYR A 254 -6.27 12.55 3.68
CA TYR A 254 -7.60 12.86 3.15
C TYR A 254 -8.62 11.79 3.56
N GLY A 255 -9.59 12.18 4.40
CA GLY A 255 -10.59 11.27 4.96
C GLY A 255 -10.10 10.46 6.18
N VAL A 256 -8.94 10.78 6.74
CA VAL A 256 -8.35 10.10 7.90
C VAL A 256 -8.70 10.86 9.18
N VAL A 257 -9.41 10.20 10.12
CA VAL A 257 -9.75 10.79 11.42
C VAL A 257 -8.65 10.52 12.45
N LYS A 258 -8.11 9.29 12.45
CA LYS A 258 -7.02 8.86 13.35
C LYS A 258 -5.98 8.12 12.55
N THR A 259 -4.70 8.39 12.79
CA THR A 259 -3.59 7.65 12.17
C THR A 259 -2.57 7.20 13.20
N GLN A 260 -2.01 6.01 12.98
CA GLN A 260 -0.98 5.40 13.82
C GLN A 260 0.15 4.90 12.92
N LYS A 261 1.28 5.60 12.91
CA LYS A 261 2.48 5.17 12.17
C LYS A 261 3.03 3.88 12.75
N THR A 262 3.62 3.05 11.91
CA THR A 262 4.21 1.77 12.29
C THR A 262 5.68 1.70 11.89
N VAL A 263 6.44 0.88 12.60
CA VAL A 263 7.87 0.62 12.33
C VAL A 263 8.11 -0.76 11.74
N SER A 264 7.11 -1.65 11.80
CA SER A 264 7.15 -3.02 11.25
C SER A 264 5.72 -3.55 11.06
N ASN A 265 5.57 -4.69 10.40
CA ASN A 265 4.29 -5.42 10.33
C ASN A 265 3.83 -5.89 11.71
N GLU A 266 4.76 -6.32 12.57
CA GLU A 266 4.45 -6.73 13.96
C GLU A 266 3.84 -5.56 14.75
N ASP A 267 4.46 -4.39 14.71
CA ASP A 267 3.93 -3.17 15.33
C ASP A 267 2.56 -2.76 14.74
N GLY A 268 2.36 -2.96 13.43
CA GLY A 268 1.08 -2.75 12.75
C GLY A 268 -0.01 -3.68 13.29
N MET A 269 0.32 -4.95 13.47
CA MET A 269 -0.62 -5.92 14.05
C MET A 269 -0.86 -5.67 15.53
N ASP A 270 0.14 -5.27 16.32
CA ASP A 270 -0.05 -4.86 17.73
C ASP A 270 -1.08 -3.74 17.84
N LYS A 271 -0.96 -2.69 17.00
CA LYS A 271 -1.89 -1.57 16.96
C LYS A 271 -3.29 -1.98 16.48
N THR A 272 -3.37 -2.90 15.51
CA THR A 272 -4.64 -3.44 15.02
C THR A 272 -5.36 -4.27 16.10
N ILE A 273 -4.61 -5.09 16.83
CA ILE A 273 -5.13 -5.87 17.96
C ILE A 273 -5.60 -4.93 19.09
N ASP A 274 -4.83 -3.86 19.36
CA ASP A 274 -5.22 -2.85 20.35
C ASP A 274 -6.52 -2.13 19.94
N GLU A 275 -6.67 -1.74 18.66
CA GLU A 275 -7.94 -1.20 18.12
C GLU A 275 -9.12 -2.16 18.33
N ALA A 276 -8.92 -3.45 18.09
CA ALA A 276 -9.97 -4.45 18.28
C ALA A 276 -10.35 -4.67 19.75
N LYS A 277 -9.34 -4.68 20.62
CA LYS A 277 -9.47 -5.03 22.04
C LYS A 277 -9.94 -3.85 22.91
N ASN A 278 -9.36 -2.69 22.73
CA ASN A 278 -9.43 -1.58 23.67
C ASN A 278 -10.24 -0.37 23.17
N HIS A 279 -10.57 -0.33 21.85
CA HIS A 279 -11.29 0.81 21.28
C HIS A 279 -12.70 0.44 20.81
N ASP A 280 -13.69 1.18 21.29
CA ASP A 280 -15.08 1.04 20.87
C ASP A 280 -15.44 2.19 19.92
N PHE A 281 -15.48 1.89 18.63
CA PHE A 281 -15.85 2.84 17.59
C PHE A 281 -16.88 2.24 16.62
N THR A 282 -17.51 3.10 15.83
CA THR A 282 -18.35 2.68 14.68
C THR A 282 -17.69 3.22 13.42
N GLY A 283 -17.28 2.34 12.51
CA GLY A 283 -16.59 2.76 11.29
C GLY A 283 -15.54 1.78 10.80
N LEU A 284 -14.51 2.31 10.19
CA LEU A 284 -13.43 1.60 9.50
C LEU A 284 -12.12 1.68 10.29
N CYS A 285 -11.46 0.56 10.48
CA CYS A 285 -10.03 0.47 10.76
C CYS A 285 -9.31 -0.02 9.50
N PHE A 286 -8.50 0.85 8.87
CA PHE A 286 -7.80 0.55 7.64
C PHE A 286 -6.31 0.42 7.92
N VAL A 287 -5.73 -0.73 7.59
CA VAL A 287 -4.38 -1.14 7.99
C VAL A 287 -3.55 -1.44 6.76
N ASN A 288 -2.33 -0.91 6.67
CA ASN A 288 -1.34 -1.28 5.67
C ASN A 288 -0.11 -1.87 6.34
N LEU A 289 0.25 -3.10 5.96
CA LEU A 289 1.42 -3.84 6.44
C LEU A 289 2.45 -3.93 5.31
N VAL A 290 3.48 -3.12 5.36
CA VAL A 290 4.34 -2.79 4.22
C VAL A 290 5.51 -3.73 3.96
N GLU A 291 5.94 -4.55 4.96
CA GLU A 291 7.20 -5.31 4.85
C GLU A 291 7.13 -6.42 3.80
N PHE A 292 5.94 -6.95 3.48
CA PHE A 292 5.75 -7.93 2.41
C PHE A 292 6.33 -7.41 1.10
N ASP A 293 6.03 -6.16 0.77
CA ASP A 293 6.52 -5.48 -0.41
C ASP A 293 7.96 -4.97 -0.23
N SER A 294 8.17 -4.09 0.74
CA SER A 294 9.41 -3.32 0.88
C SER A 294 10.62 -4.16 1.26
N GLU A 295 10.44 -5.21 2.06
CA GLU A 295 11.54 -6.03 2.55
C GLU A 295 11.73 -7.32 1.74
N TYR A 296 10.68 -7.82 1.08
CA TYR A 296 10.72 -9.13 0.44
C TYR A 296 10.35 -9.09 -1.04
N GLY A 297 9.29 -8.41 -1.45
CA GLY A 297 8.85 -8.31 -2.83
C GLY A 297 9.90 -7.64 -3.71
N HIS A 298 10.22 -6.39 -3.45
CA HIS A 298 11.25 -5.63 -4.18
C HIS A 298 12.65 -6.21 -4.07
N ARG A 299 12.95 -6.95 -3.00
CA ARG A 299 14.25 -7.59 -2.78
C ARG A 299 14.36 -8.99 -3.36
N ARG A 300 13.31 -9.46 -4.04
CA ARG A 300 13.27 -10.79 -4.68
C ARG A 300 13.63 -11.92 -3.71
N ASN A 301 13.10 -11.83 -2.49
CA ASN A 301 13.30 -12.81 -1.42
C ASN A 301 12.02 -13.64 -1.15
N PRO A 302 11.73 -14.68 -1.94
CA PRO A 302 10.50 -15.46 -1.79
C PRO A 302 10.42 -16.24 -0.47
N ILE A 303 11.56 -16.66 0.07
CA ILE A 303 11.59 -17.36 1.37
C ILE A 303 11.24 -16.41 2.50
N GLY A 304 11.90 -15.26 2.58
CA GLY A 304 11.59 -14.25 3.59
C GLY A 304 10.16 -13.75 3.49
N TYR A 305 9.61 -13.65 2.26
CA TYR A 305 8.22 -13.30 2.03
C TYR A 305 7.28 -14.37 2.61
N GLY A 306 7.54 -15.66 2.33
CA GLY A 306 6.77 -16.77 2.88
C GLY A 306 6.79 -16.78 4.42
N GLU A 307 7.97 -16.61 5.02
CA GLU A 307 8.11 -16.49 6.48
C GLU A 307 7.35 -15.27 7.04
N CYS A 308 7.29 -14.17 6.29
CA CYS A 308 6.49 -12.99 6.67
C CYS A 308 5.00 -13.30 6.66
N ILE A 309 4.51 -14.04 5.64
CA ILE A 309 3.10 -14.50 5.56
C ILE A 309 2.79 -15.44 6.74
N GLU A 310 3.68 -16.36 7.11
CA GLU A 310 3.48 -17.28 8.24
C GLU A 310 3.44 -16.53 9.58
N ARG A 311 4.29 -15.50 9.77
CA ARG A 311 4.19 -14.63 10.95
C ARG A 311 2.86 -13.86 10.97
N PHE A 312 2.44 -13.33 9.83
CA PHE A 312 1.15 -12.65 9.72
C PHE A 312 -0.03 -13.54 10.03
N ASP A 313 -0.03 -14.80 9.55
CA ASP A 313 -1.06 -15.80 9.86
C ASP A 313 -1.22 -15.99 11.37
N LYS A 314 -0.10 -16.11 12.08
CA LYS A 314 -0.10 -16.19 13.55
C LYS A 314 -0.73 -14.95 14.19
N ARG A 315 -0.36 -13.76 13.71
CA ARG A 315 -0.90 -12.48 14.23
C ARG A 315 -2.41 -12.34 13.94
N VAL A 316 -2.88 -12.82 12.79
CA VAL A 316 -4.32 -12.93 12.51
C VAL A 316 -4.98 -13.81 13.57
N GLY A 317 -4.40 -14.97 13.89
CA GLY A 317 -4.91 -15.84 14.95
C GLY A 317 -5.00 -15.16 16.32
N GLU A 318 -4.07 -14.27 16.65
CA GLU A 318 -4.09 -13.47 17.88
C GLU A 318 -5.16 -12.36 17.85
N LEU A 319 -5.51 -11.85 16.66
CA LEU A 319 -6.59 -10.84 16.49
C LEU A 319 -7.98 -11.43 16.65
N LEU A 320 -8.25 -12.62 16.08
CA LEU A 320 -9.60 -13.21 16.00
C LEU A 320 -10.36 -13.26 17.35
N PRO A 321 -9.75 -13.57 18.51
CA PRO A 321 -10.44 -13.58 19.80
C PRO A 321 -11.05 -12.24 20.21
N PHE A 322 -10.46 -11.12 19.77
CA PHE A 322 -10.89 -9.77 20.13
C PHE A 322 -11.96 -9.18 19.18
N LEU A 323 -12.18 -9.82 18.03
CA LEU A 323 -13.30 -9.46 17.17
C LEU A 323 -14.63 -9.86 17.81
N LYS A 324 -15.63 -8.98 17.68
CA LYS A 324 -16.99 -9.20 18.16
C LYS A 324 -17.86 -9.81 17.06
N ASP A 325 -19.06 -10.26 17.39
CA ASP A 325 -20.01 -10.84 16.42
C ASP A 325 -20.47 -9.82 15.37
N ASP A 326 -20.41 -8.53 15.70
CA ASP A 326 -20.72 -7.41 14.82
C ASP A 326 -19.46 -6.70 14.25
N ASP A 327 -18.31 -7.37 14.24
CA ASP A 327 -17.10 -6.92 13.55
C ASP A 327 -16.91 -7.67 12.22
N LEU A 328 -16.52 -6.97 11.17
CA LEU A 328 -16.12 -7.58 9.90
C LEU A 328 -14.61 -7.44 9.74
N LEU A 329 -13.93 -8.54 9.44
CA LEU A 329 -12.52 -8.55 9.05
C LEU A 329 -12.39 -8.85 7.55
N ILE A 330 -11.65 -8.01 6.82
CA ILE A 330 -11.26 -8.23 5.44
C ILE A 330 -9.74 -8.23 5.37
N ILE A 331 -9.13 -9.34 4.97
CA ILE A 331 -7.72 -9.44 4.66
C ILE A 331 -7.59 -9.40 3.14
N THR A 332 -6.75 -8.50 2.63
CA THR A 332 -6.56 -8.27 1.20
C THR A 332 -5.14 -7.79 0.89
N ALA A 333 -4.89 -7.44 -0.35
CA ALA A 333 -3.71 -6.76 -0.84
C ALA A 333 -4.11 -5.52 -1.64
N ASP A 334 -3.16 -4.79 -2.17
CA ASP A 334 -3.36 -3.63 -3.03
C ASP A 334 -2.80 -3.83 -4.45
N HIS A 335 -1.89 -4.77 -4.63
CA HIS A 335 -1.32 -5.24 -5.91
C HIS A 335 -0.59 -6.57 -5.69
N GLY A 336 0.15 -7.05 -6.70
CA GLY A 336 1.12 -8.13 -6.58
C GLY A 336 2.56 -7.62 -6.55
N ASN A 337 3.46 -8.42 -6.03
CA ASN A 337 4.91 -8.26 -6.22
C ASN A 337 5.56 -9.64 -6.10
N ASP A 338 5.42 -10.42 -7.16
CA ASP A 338 5.93 -11.78 -7.22
C ASP A 338 7.47 -11.77 -7.14
N PRO A 339 8.06 -12.24 -6.03
CA PRO A 339 9.50 -12.16 -5.82
C PRO A 339 10.30 -13.10 -6.70
N THR A 340 9.62 -13.95 -7.48
CA THR A 340 10.23 -14.84 -8.48
C THR A 340 10.16 -14.28 -9.90
N TRP A 341 9.43 -13.15 -10.09
CA TRP A 341 9.25 -12.53 -11.39
C TRP A 341 10.47 -11.70 -11.81
N THR A 342 10.48 -11.29 -13.08
CA THR A 342 11.58 -10.49 -13.63
C THR A 342 11.55 -9.05 -13.12
N GLY A 343 12.73 -8.42 -13.02
CA GLY A 343 12.86 -7.05 -12.52
C GLY A 343 12.64 -6.96 -11.01
N THR A 344 12.36 -5.77 -10.51
CA THR A 344 12.12 -5.46 -9.09
C THR A 344 10.82 -4.68 -8.86
N ASP A 345 10.03 -4.48 -9.92
CA ASP A 345 8.77 -3.76 -9.87
C ASP A 345 7.61 -4.66 -9.40
N HIS A 346 6.49 -4.04 -9.05
CA HIS A 346 5.24 -4.72 -8.73
C HIS A 346 4.73 -5.55 -9.92
N THR A 347 3.87 -6.53 -9.65
CA THR A 347 3.22 -7.36 -10.66
C THR A 347 1.72 -7.07 -10.75
N ARG A 348 1.19 -7.04 -11.99
CA ARG A 348 -0.23 -6.76 -12.29
C ARG A 348 -1.08 -7.99 -11.96
N GLU A 349 -1.54 -8.09 -10.72
CA GLU A 349 -2.26 -9.25 -10.19
C GLU A 349 -3.64 -8.88 -9.61
N LYS A 350 -4.51 -9.88 -9.54
CA LYS A 350 -5.69 -9.86 -8.69
C LYS A 350 -5.26 -9.82 -7.23
N ILE A 351 -6.11 -9.31 -6.37
CA ILE A 351 -5.92 -9.36 -4.92
C ILE A 351 -6.84 -10.40 -4.28
N PRO A 352 -6.37 -11.09 -3.21
CA PRO A 352 -7.21 -11.96 -2.42
C PRO A 352 -8.21 -11.15 -1.58
N LEU A 353 -9.36 -11.71 -1.32
CA LEU A 353 -10.34 -11.24 -0.35
C LEU A 353 -10.70 -12.39 0.58
N ILE A 354 -10.19 -12.35 1.81
CA ILE A 354 -10.56 -13.26 2.91
C ILE A 354 -11.44 -12.45 3.85
N ILE A 355 -12.74 -12.73 3.86
CA ILE A 355 -13.74 -11.94 4.55
C ILE A 355 -14.33 -12.78 5.70
N TYR A 356 -14.10 -12.38 6.93
CA TYR A 356 -14.43 -13.14 8.12
C TYR A 356 -15.35 -12.38 9.06
N ASN A 357 -16.32 -13.11 9.60
CA ASN A 357 -17.11 -12.67 10.75
C ASN A 357 -17.53 -13.90 11.57
N LYS A 358 -17.44 -13.81 12.90
CA LYS A 358 -17.80 -14.90 13.81
C LYS A 358 -19.23 -15.42 13.65
N ALA A 359 -20.16 -14.54 13.27
CA ALA A 359 -21.57 -14.85 13.14
C ALA A 359 -21.97 -15.44 11.80
N PHE A 360 -21.09 -15.45 10.79
CA PHE A 360 -21.37 -16.10 9.52
C PHE A 360 -21.58 -17.61 9.70
N LYS A 361 -22.53 -18.16 8.93
CA LYS A 361 -22.89 -19.58 8.93
C LYS A 361 -22.80 -20.24 7.56
N ASN A 362 -22.81 -19.42 6.51
CA ASN A 362 -22.94 -19.84 5.12
C ASN A 362 -21.77 -19.33 4.26
N GLY A 363 -20.58 -19.17 4.88
CA GLY A 363 -19.36 -18.79 4.17
C GLY A 363 -19.00 -19.79 3.07
N GLY A 364 -18.14 -19.37 2.15
CA GLY A 364 -17.69 -20.16 1.03
C GLY A 364 -17.01 -19.32 -0.05
N LEU A 365 -16.69 -19.97 -1.16
CA LEU A 365 -16.08 -19.32 -2.31
C LEU A 365 -17.14 -18.50 -3.07
N LEU A 366 -16.85 -17.23 -3.30
CA LEU A 366 -17.67 -16.33 -4.13
C LEU A 366 -17.08 -16.18 -5.53
N PRO A 367 -17.90 -15.74 -6.51
CA PRO A 367 -17.40 -15.33 -7.83
C PRO A 367 -16.36 -14.20 -7.71
N GLU A 368 -15.38 -14.18 -8.60
CA GLU A 368 -14.38 -13.10 -8.65
C GLU A 368 -15.05 -11.73 -8.80
N ARG A 369 -14.54 -10.75 -8.09
CA ARG A 369 -15.02 -9.36 -8.11
C ARG A 369 -14.37 -8.60 -9.26
N THR A 370 -15.11 -7.65 -9.82
CA THR A 370 -14.68 -6.90 -11.00
C THR A 370 -13.89 -5.64 -10.68
N SER A 371 -13.79 -5.26 -9.39
CA SER A 371 -13.00 -4.11 -8.94
C SER A 371 -12.58 -4.28 -7.48
N PHE A 372 -11.40 -3.78 -7.12
CA PHE A 372 -10.97 -3.61 -5.73
C PHE A 372 -11.93 -2.72 -4.94
N ALA A 373 -12.59 -1.79 -5.62
CA ALA A 373 -13.57 -0.86 -5.05
C ALA A 373 -14.83 -1.52 -4.50
N ASP A 374 -15.06 -2.81 -4.78
CA ASP A 374 -16.15 -3.57 -4.20
C ASP A 374 -16.03 -3.63 -2.66
N ILE A 375 -14.79 -3.55 -2.12
CA ILE A 375 -14.53 -3.41 -0.68
C ILE A 375 -15.15 -2.10 -0.16
N GLY A 376 -14.79 -0.98 -0.76
CA GLY A 376 -15.30 0.34 -0.38
C GLY A 376 -16.82 0.47 -0.53
N ALA A 377 -17.38 -0.06 -1.62
CA ALA A 377 -18.82 -0.08 -1.82
C ALA A 377 -19.56 -0.91 -0.77
N THR A 378 -18.97 -2.03 -0.33
CA THR A 378 -19.48 -2.87 0.76
C THR A 378 -19.50 -2.12 2.08
N ILE A 379 -18.43 -1.37 2.38
CA ILE A 379 -18.35 -0.53 3.59
C ILE A 379 -19.45 0.53 3.61
N LEU A 380 -19.65 1.25 2.50
CA LEU A 380 -20.72 2.26 2.42
C LEU A 380 -22.11 1.64 2.58
N LYS A 381 -22.38 0.51 1.92
CA LYS A 381 -23.64 -0.23 2.06
C LYS A 381 -23.88 -0.62 3.51
N ASN A 382 -22.87 -1.15 4.19
CA ASN A 382 -22.99 -1.54 5.60
C ASN A 382 -23.49 -0.39 6.48
N PHE A 383 -23.02 0.82 6.24
CA PHE A 383 -23.43 2.00 7.02
C PHE A 383 -24.67 2.71 6.47
N GLY A 384 -25.35 2.12 5.48
CA GLY A 384 -26.57 2.69 4.87
C GLY A 384 -26.31 4.00 4.13
N ILE A 385 -25.10 4.20 3.62
CA ILE A 385 -24.71 5.39 2.88
C ILE A 385 -24.82 5.12 1.39
N ALA A 386 -25.52 5.99 0.66
CA ALA A 386 -25.57 5.92 -0.79
C ALA A 386 -24.19 6.20 -1.39
N LYS A 387 -23.71 5.27 -2.23
CA LYS A 387 -22.42 5.44 -2.89
C LYS A 387 -22.46 6.59 -3.89
N PRO A 388 -21.58 7.62 -3.77
CA PRO A 388 -21.44 8.67 -4.77
C PRO A 388 -21.14 8.13 -6.17
N GLU A 389 -21.63 8.79 -7.23
CA GLU A 389 -21.47 8.32 -8.62
C GLU A 389 -20.01 8.20 -9.06
N HIS A 390 -19.14 9.09 -8.58
CA HIS A 390 -17.73 9.09 -8.94
C HIS A 390 -16.94 7.92 -8.33
N LEU A 391 -17.49 7.24 -7.31
CA LEU A 391 -16.84 6.08 -6.71
C LEU A 391 -17.19 4.80 -7.49
N LEU A 392 -16.17 3.98 -7.73
CA LEU A 392 -16.28 2.64 -8.30
C LEU A 392 -16.90 1.65 -7.29
N GLY A 393 -17.08 0.43 -7.76
CA GLY A 393 -17.40 -0.75 -6.98
C GLY A 393 -18.88 -1.05 -6.82
N LYS A 394 -19.14 -2.32 -6.52
CA LYS A 394 -20.45 -2.87 -6.19
C LYS A 394 -20.33 -3.61 -4.87
N PRO A 395 -21.29 -3.47 -3.95
CA PRO A 395 -21.21 -4.16 -2.67
C PRO A 395 -21.25 -5.69 -2.84
N ILE A 396 -20.60 -6.38 -1.93
CA ILE A 396 -20.65 -7.84 -1.80
C ILE A 396 -21.93 -8.17 -1.04
N GLU A 397 -22.99 -8.47 -1.79
CA GLU A 397 -24.35 -8.61 -1.25
C GLU A 397 -24.46 -9.78 -0.30
N GLU A 398 -23.72 -10.87 -0.58
CA GLU A 398 -23.71 -12.12 0.19
C GLU A 398 -23.34 -11.92 1.66
N LEU A 399 -22.65 -10.81 1.98
CA LEU A 399 -22.29 -10.49 3.37
C LEU A 399 -23.48 -10.00 4.20
N PHE A 400 -24.61 -9.67 3.58
CA PHE A 400 -25.78 -9.06 4.21
C PHE A 400 -26.98 -10.01 4.29
N ASP A 401 -26.89 -11.20 3.74
CA ASP A 401 -27.91 -12.26 3.76
C ASP A 401 -28.01 -13.00 5.13
#